data_8204ffe32de7ae0cb5da67b333b6514b
#
_entry.id   8204ffe32de7ae0cb5da67b333b6514b
#
_cell.length_a   1.000
_cell.length_b   1.000
_cell.length_c   1.000
_cell.angle_alpha   90.00
_cell.angle_beta   90.00
_cell.angle_gamma   90.00
#
_symmetry.space_group_name_H-M   'P 1'
#
loop_
_entity.id
_entity.type
_entity.pdbx_description
1 polymer ?
#
loop_
_entity_poly.entity_id
_entity_poly.type
_entity_poly.pdbx_seq_one_letter_code
_entity_poly.pdbx_strand_id
1 'polypeptide(L)'
;MAGLSWGGKQTFDIALTNLDKFSYIGAFSGAIFLGPDSDFAKIYGGAFADAARFNSQCKYLFMGIGTEENFGTKAIIDALHARGVNAAYYESQGTAHEWLTWRRCLNEFIPHLFKK
;
A
#
# COMPACT_ATOMS: atom_id res chain seq x y z
N MET A 1 -9.80 -0.64 4.29
CA MET A 1 -10.08 -0.92 2.86
C MET A 1 -8.91 -1.63 2.22
N ALA A 2 -9.16 -2.61 1.41
CA ALA A 2 -8.11 -3.32 0.69
C ALA A 2 -8.62 -3.77 -0.67
N GLY A 3 -7.72 -3.98 -1.61
CA GLY A 3 -8.08 -4.47 -2.93
C GLY A 3 -6.91 -5.05 -3.68
N LEU A 4 -7.20 -5.87 -4.68
CA LEU A 4 -6.21 -6.49 -5.55
C LEU A 4 -6.24 -5.84 -6.94
N SER A 5 -5.08 -5.77 -7.60
CA SER A 5 -4.96 -5.25 -8.96
C SER A 5 -5.57 -3.84 -9.08
N TRP A 6 -6.50 -3.62 -10.01
CA TRP A 6 -7.23 -2.35 -10.13
C TRP A 6 -7.97 -1.99 -8.83
N GLY A 7 -8.45 -3.00 -8.07
CA GLY A 7 -9.05 -2.78 -6.76
C GLY A 7 -8.06 -2.18 -5.75
N GLY A 8 -6.78 -2.50 -5.86
CA GLY A 8 -5.74 -1.87 -5.07
C GLY A 8 -5.54 -0.40 -5.42
N LYS A 9 -5.54 -0.08 -6.71
CA LYS A 9 -5.50 1.32 -7.16
C LYS A 9 -6.72 2.09 -6.65
N GLN A 10 -7.90 1.52 -6.80
CA GLN A 10 -9.14 2.13 -6.30
C GLN A 10 -9.11 2.31 -4.78
N THR A 11 -8.56 1.33 -4.07
CA THR A 11 -8.37 1.43 -2.62
C THR A 11 -7.52 2.64 -2.26
N PHE A 12 -6.40 2.83 -2.93
CA PHE A 12 -5.53 3.98 -2.68
C PHE A 12 -6.22 5.29 -3.04
N ASP A 13 -6.89 5.35 -4.18
CA ASP A 13 -7.60 6.56 -4.62
C ASP A 13 -8.68 6.99 -3.63
N ILE A 14 -9.36 6.02 -3.02
CA ILE A 14 -10.46 6.28 -2.08
C ILE A 14 -9.96 6.44 -0.64
N ALA A 15 -9.19 5.47 -0.15
CA ALA A 15 -8.82 5.43 1.26
C ALA A 15 -7.77 6.49 1.64
N LEU A 16 -6.77 6.70 0.78
CA LEU A 16 -5.73 7.69 1.06
C LEU A 16 -6.25 9.13 0.98
N THR A 17 -7.35 9.36 0.29
CA THR A 17 -8.01 10.66 0.27
C THR A 17 -9.11 10.80 1.33
N ASN A 18 -9.33 9.77 2.15
CA ASN A 18 -10.33 9.72 3.21
C ASN A 18 -9.77 9.05 4.47
N LEU A 19 -8.61 9.51 4.93
CA LEU A 19 -7.93 8.93 6.10
C LEU A 19 -8.73 9.05 7.40
N ASP A 20 -9.69 9.97 7.46
CA ASP A 20 -10.62 10.08 8.56
C ASP A 20 -11.58 8.87 8.65
N LYS A 21 -11.72 8.11 7.56
CA LYS A 21 -12.65 6.98 7.48
C LYS A 21 -11.95 5.63 7.38
N PHE A 22 -10.71 5.59 6.89
CA PHE A 22 -9.99 4.34 6.66
C PHE A 22 -8.62 4.39 7.34
N SER A 23 -8.44 3.57 8.37
CA SER A 23 -7.20 3.48 9.15
C SER A 23 -6.32 2.28 8.75
N TYR A 24 -6.88 1.32 8.02
CA TYR A 24 -6.19 0.11 7.57
C TYR A 24 -6.34 0.02 6.07
N ILE A 25 -5.23 0.07 5.34
CA ILE A 25 -5.23 0.20 3.89
C ILE A 25 -4.27 -0.82 3.30
N GLY A 26 -4.76 -1.62 2.35
CA GLY A 26 -3.94 -2.65 1.69
C GLY A 26 -4.12 -2.68 0.19
N ALA A 27 -3.01 -2.73 -0.54
CA ALA A 27 -3.01 -2.92 -1.98
C ALA A 27 -2.23 -4.19 -2.31
N PHE A 28 -2.88 -5.13 -2.99
CA PHE A 28 -2.31 -6.39 -3.43
C PHE A 28 -2.08 -6.32 -4.94
N SER A 29 -0.84 -6.16 -5.38
CA SER A 29 -0.50 -5.92 -6.79
C SER A 29 -1.22 -4.70 -7.37
N GLY A 30 -1.38 -3.65 -6.57
CA GLY A 30 -2.26 -2.53 -6.92
C GLY A 30 -1.59 -1.16 -7.08
N ALA A 31 -0.29 -1.06 -6.84
CA ALA A 31 0.44 0.20 -6.97
C ALA A 31 0.97 0.41 -8.40
N ILE A 32 0.13 0.18 -9.40
CA ILE A 32 0.53 0.05 -10.81
C ILE A 32 0.82 1.38 -11.49
N PHE A 33 0.34 2.50 -10.95
CA PHE A 33 0.57 3.83 -11.52
C PHE A 33 1.45 4.71 -10.65
N LEU A 34 2.07 4.14 -9.61
CA LEU A 34 3.03 4.83 -8.78
C LEU A 34 4.45 4.42 -9.17
N GLY A 35 5.39 5.32 -8.92
CA GLY A 35 6.81 5.04 -9.07
C GLY A 35 7.60 5.76 -8.01
N PRO A 36 8.92 5.49 -7.88
CA PRO A 36 9.77 6.16 -6.90
C PRO A 36 9.89 7.66 -7.17
N ASP A 37 9.61 8.09 -8.40
CA ASP A 37 9.66 9.51 -8.80
C ASP A 37 8.32 10.23 -8.66
N SER A 38 7.27 9.55 -8.16
CA SER A 38 5.98 10.19 -7.89
C SER A 38 6.15 11.34 -6.90
N ASP A 39 5.35 12.40 -7.06
CA ASP A 39 5.36 13.52 -6.13
C ASP A 39 4.55 13.16 -4.88
N PHE A 40 5.19 12.48 -3.94
CA PHE A 40 4.54 12.00 -2.72
C PHE A 40 4.02 13.13 -1.81
N ALA A 41 4.47 14.37 -2.02
CA ALA A 41 3.93 15.52 -1.29
C ALA A 41 2.57 15.95 -1.81
N LYS A 42 2.20 15.57 -3.04
CA LYS A 42 0.98 16.05 -3.70
C LYS A 42 -0.04 14.96 -4.00
N ILE A 43 0.39 13.73 -4.25
CA ILE A 43 -0.53 12.64 -4.63
C ILE A 43 -1.53 12.38 -3.50
N TYR A 44 -2.69 11.86 -3.87
CA TYR A 44 -3.78 11.51 -2.95
C TYR A 44 -4.19 12.70 -2.06
N GLY A 45 -4.23 13.90 -2.63
CA GLY A 45 -4.65 15.08 -1.88
C GLY A 45 -3.67 15.50 -0.80
N GLY A 46 -2.39 15.10 -0.92
CA GLY A 46 -1.35 15.43 0.06
C GLY A 46 -1.30 14.46 1.24
N ALA A 47 -1.82 13.24 1.09
CA ALA A 47 -1.84 12.26 2.19
C ALA A 47 -0.46 12.01 2.81
N PHE A 48 0.60 12.01 2.00
CA PHE A 48 1.97 11.75 2.44
C PHE A 48 2.80 13.01 2.65
N ALA A 49 2.20 14.19 2.54
CA ALA A 49 2.95 15.46 2.68
C ALA A 49 3.54 15.64 4.08
N ASP A 50 2.79 15.22 5.11
CA ASP A 50 3.22 15.23 6.51
C ASP A 50 3.20 13.79 7.03
N ALA A 51 4.37 13.18 7.13
CA ALA A 51 4.50 11.78 7.53
C ALA A 51 3.96 11.53 8.94
N ALA A 52 4.22 12.44 9.88
CA ALA A 52 3.73 12.29 11.26
C ALA A 52 2.19 12.29 11.30
N ARG A 53 1.57 13.17 10.54
CA ARG A 53 0.11 13.22 10.44
C ARG A 53 -0.44 11.94 9.81
N PHE A 54 0.16 11.50 8.70
CA PHE A 54 -0.23 10.25 8.05
C PHE A 54 -0.16 9.08 9.03
N ASN A 55 0.97 8.92 9.71
CA ASN A 55 1.19 7.82 10.65
C ASN A 55 0.22 7.84 11.83
N SER A 56 -0.26 9.02 12.22
CA SER A 56 -1.25 9.14 13.28
C SER A 56 -2.66 8.73 12.82
N GLN A 57 -2.96 8.90 11.55
CA GLN A 57 -4.29 8.60 10.97
C GLN A 57 -4.36 7.18 10.41
N CYS A 58 -3.32 6.71 9.74
CA CYS A 58 -3.27 5.38 9.15
C CYS A 58 -2.50 4.43 10.07
N LYS A 59 -3.20 3.46 10.62
CA LYS A 59 -2.60 2.49 11.55
C LYS A 59 -1.83 1.40 10.83
N TYR A 60 -2.18 1.09 9.60
CA TYR A 60 -1.48 0.07 8.81
C TYR A 60 -1.68 0.31 7.32
N LEU A 61 -0.58 0.59 6.63
CA LEU A 61 -0.53 0.68 5.17
C LEU A 61 0.30 -0.49 4.65
N PHE A 62 -0.28 -1.30 3.78
CA PHE A 62 0.32 -2.53 3.28
C PHE A 62 0.35 -2.53 1.76
N MET A 63 1.48 -2.94 1.20
CA MET A 63 1.63 -3.19 -0.22
C MET A 63 2.25 -4.56 -0.42
N GLY A 64 1.53 -5.44 -1.11
CA GLY A 64 2.01 -6.77 -1.45
C GLY A 64 2.16 -6.96 -2.95
N ILE A 65 3.11 -7.80 -3.34
CA ILE A 65 3.46 -8.05 -4.75
C ILE A 65 4.00 -9.46 -4.91
N GLY A 66 3.81 -10.07 -6.08
CA GLY A 66 4.49 -11.30 -6.44
C GLY A 66 5.86 -11.01 -7.01
N THR A 67 6.85 -11.84 -6.71
CA THR A 67 8.22 -11.62 -7.19
C THR A 67 8.34 -11.68 -8.71
N GLU A 68 7.40 -12.32 -9.40
CA GLU A 68 7.36 -12.40 -10.87
C GLU A 68 6.61 -11.22 -11.50
N GLU A 69 6.10 -10.27 -10.69
CA GLU A 69 5.51 -9.04 -11.17
C GLU A 69 6.55 -7.93 -11.23
N ASN A 70 6.35 -6.95 -12.11
CA ASN A 70 7.32 -5.89 -12.34
C ASN A 70 6.67 -4.51 -12.22
N PHE A 71 6.08 -4.22 -11.06
CA PHE A 71 5.43 -2.91 -10.82
C PHE A 71 6.28 -1.95 -9.99
N GLY A 72 7.48 -2.36 -9.55
CA GLY A 72 8.36 -1.50 -8.77
C GLY A 72 7.85 -1.17 -7.37
N THR A 73 7.01 -2.02 -6.79
CA THR A 73 6.40 -1.78 -5.48
C THR A 73 7.44 -1.59 -4.37
N LYS A 74 8.53 -2.36 -4.39
CA LYS A 74 9.60 -2.22 -3.39
C LYS A 74 10.19 -0.80 -3.40
N ALA A 75 10.44 -0.24 -4.58
CA ALA A 75 10.98 1.11 -4.71
C ALA A 75 10.00 2.17 -4.18
N ILE A 76 8.70 1.95 -4.36
CA ILE A 76 7.67 2.84 -3.81
C ILE A 76 7.71 2.81 -2.28
N ILE A 77 7.78 1.61 -1.70
CA ILE A 77 7.87 1.44 -0.24
C ILE A 77 9.13 2.12 0.30
N ASP A 78 10.27 1.94 -0.38
CA ASP A 78 11.52 2.57 0.04
C ASP A 78 11.41 4.10 0.00
N ALA A 79 10.76 4.66 -1.01
CA ALA A 79 10.53 6.11 -1.11
C ALA A 79 9.62 6.62 0.01
N LEU A 80 8.59 5.87 0.38
CA LEU A 80 7.72 6.21 1.51
C LEU A 80 8.48 6.16 2.84
N HIS A 81 9.29 5.13 3.05
CA HIS A 81 10.13 5.01 4.25
C HIS A 81 11.12 6.19 4.34
N ALA A 82 11.69 6.61 3.23
CA ALA A 82 12.62 7.75 3.19
C ALA A 82 11.95 9.06 3.62
N ARG A 83 10.63 9.18 3.46
CA ARG A 83 9.83 10.32 3.92
C ARG A 83 9.34 10.17 5.36
N GLY A 84 9.63 9.06 6.02
CA GLY A 84 9.16 8.77 7.36
C GLY A 84 7.75 8.19 7.44
N VAL A 85 7.18 7.78 6.32
CA VAL A 85 5.85 7.15 6.27
C VAL A 85 5.98 5.68 6.67
N ASN A 86 5.14 5.24 7.62
CA ASN A 86 5.07 3.83 8.02
C ASN A 86 4.29 3.04 6.96
N ALA A 87 4.95 2.10 6.33
CA ALA A 87 4.35 1.23 5.32
C ALA A 87 4.96 -0.15 5.40
N ALA A 88 4.14 -1.19 5.22
CA ALA A 88 4.56 -2.58 5.26
C ALA A 88 4.63 -3.14 3.84
N TYR A 89 5.66 -3.93 3.56
CA TYR A 89 5.90 -4.53 2.27
C TYR A 89 5.93 -6.05 2.38
N TYR A 90 5.34 -6.74 1.41
CA TYR A 90 5.35 -8.19 1.34
C TYR A 90 5.60 -8.68 -0.08
N GLU A 91 6.51 -9.65 -0.24
CA GLU A 91 6.76 -10.33 -1.51
C GLU A 91 6.24 -11.76 -1.44
N SER A 92 5.37 -12.12 -2.38
CA SER A 92 4.94 -13.51 -2.58
C SER A 92 5.95 -14.19 -3.51
N GLN A 93 6.75 -15.08 -2.97
CA GLN A 93 7.84 -15.73 -3.70
C GLN A 93 7.34 -16.66 -4.81
N GLY A 94 7.89 -16.47 -6.01
CA GLY A 94 7.61 -17.33 -7.16
C GLY A 94 6.24 -17.15 -7.79
N THR A 95 5.55 -16.06 -7.48
CA THR A 95 4.19 -15.81 -7.99
C THR A 95 4.11 -14.51 -8.79
N ALA A 96 3.09 -14.43 -9.63
CA ALA A 96 2.84 -13.32 -10.55
C ALA A 96 1.52 -12.63 -10.22
N HIS A 97 0.90 -12.00 -11.22
CA HIS A 97 -0.40 -11.32 -11.09
C HIS A 97 -1.51 -12.36 -11.07
N GLU A 98 -1.73 -13.01 -9.93
CA GLU A 98 -2.57 -14.21 -9.81
C GLU A 98 -3.13 -14.39 -8.40
N TRP A 99 -4.13 -15.28 -8.27
CA TRP A 99 -4.81 -15.54 -7.01
C TRP A 99 -3.90 -15.99 -5.87
N LEU A 100 -2.86 -16.77 -6.17
CA LEU A 100 -1.93 -17.23 -5.13
C LEU A 100 -1.23 -16.03 -4.48
N THR A 101 -0.78 -15.05 -5.26
CA THR A 101 -0.20 -13.81 -4.76
C THR A 101 -1.20 -13.10 -3.84
N TRP A 102 -2.42 -12.92 -4.30
CA TRP A 102 -3.42 -12.13 -3.57
C TRP A 102 -3.89 -12.84 -2.31
N ARG A 103 -4.04 -14.16 -2.36
CA ARG A 103 -4.37 -14.95 -1.17
C ARG A 103 -3.29 -14.85 -0.11
N ARG A 104 -2.02 -14.92 -0.51
CA ARG A 104 -0.90 -14.75 0.42
C ARG A 104 -0.83 -13.33 0.99
N CYS A 105 -1.08 -12.33 0.15
CA CYS A 105 -1.16 -10.93 0.62
C CYS A 105 -2.25 -10.75 1.67
N LEU A 106 -3.42 -11.30 1.43
CA LEU A 106 -4.53 -11.23 2.38
C LEU A 106 -4.16 -11.91 3.70
N ASN A 107 -3.50 -13.06 3.62
CA ASN A 107 -3.06 -13.81 4.80
C ASN A 107 -2.04 -13.01 5.63
N GLU A 108 -1.19 -12.21 4.99
CA GLU A 108 -0.24 -11.32 5.68
C GLU A 108 -0.92 -10.08 6.23
N PHE A 109 -1.92 -9.56 5.54
CA PHE A 109 -2.59 -8.30 5.88
C PHE A 109 -3.54 -8.44 7.07
N ILE A 110 -4.39 -9.46 7.08
CA ILE A 110 -5.47 -9.64 8.07
C ILE A 110 -4.97 -9.64 9.51
N PRO A 111 -3.85 -10.32 9.89
CA PRO A 111 -3.43 -10.36 11.29
C PRO A 111 -3.10 -9.00 11.89
N HIS A 112 -2.89 -7.97 11.07
CA HIS A 112 -2.56 -6.62 11.53
C HIS A 112 -3.78 -5.72 11.71
N LEU A 113 -4.98 -6.22 11.37
CA LEU A 113 -6.20 -5.41 11.41
C LEU A 113 -6.78 -5.36 12.82
N PHE A 114 -7.20 -4.16 13.23
CA PHE A 114 -7.94 -3.90 14.47
C PHE A 114 -7.27 -4.42 15.75
N LYS A 115 -5.97 -4.55 15.73
CA LYS A 115 -5.21 -4.88 16.94
C LYS A 115 -5.11 -3.66 17.85
N LYS A 116 -5.28 -3.92 19.12
CA LYS A 116 -5.10 -2.91 20.17
C LYS A 116 -3.63 -2.76 20.55
#